data_943f9159a5629153a2eebf1779de40be
#
_entry.id   943f9159a5629153a2eebf1779de40be
#
_cell.length_a   1.000
_cell.length_b   1.000
_cell.length_c   1.000
_cell.angle_alpha   90.00
_cell.angle_beta   90.00
_cell.angle_gamma   90.00
#
_symmetry.space_group_name_H-M   'P 1'
#
loop_
_entity.id
_entity.type
_entity.pdbx_description
1 polymer ?
#
loop_
_entity_poly.entity_id
_entity_poly.type
_entity_poly.pdbx_seq_one_letter_code
_entity_poly.pdbx_strand_id
1 'polypeptide(L)'
;VIVKVGGHSIRSVKDLLRVTHEITKGKREPVPTLITLERDLAHLLTVVSIGPEAEENQPLQAWKPWLGISTQVLTKDLSQALELPRNTRGIRIIQVFPETPAERAGLQSGDLLFRIDGQIIMAYRTEDTEVFGNMIKEYKTDATIRLSGLRAGTPLDLNVTLDKRPPPANELH
;
A
#
# COMPACT_ATOMS: atom_id res chain seq x y z
N VAL A 1 28.45 6.11 12.47
CA VAL A 1 28.32 4.76 13.07
C VAL A 1 27.73 4.89 14.47
N ILE A 2 26.86 3.97 14.88
CA ILE A 2 26.36 3.89 16.26
C ILE A 2 27.45 3.24 17.11
N VAL A 3 27.91 3.93 18.15
CA VAL A 3 28.98 3.44 19.02
C VAL A 3 28.51 3.07 20.43
N LYS A 4 27.38 3.67 20.90
CA LYS A 4 26.77 3.30 22.18
C LYS A 4 25.25 3.40 22.12
N VAL A 5 24.55 2.51 22.83
CA VAL A 5 23.11 2.52 23.04
C VAL A 5 22.83 2.27 24.52
N GLY A 6 22.11 3.19 25.19
CA GLY A 6 21.80 3.07 26.62
C GLY A 6 23.02 2.88 27.52
N GLY A 7 24.19 3.45 27.14
CA GLY A 7 25.45 3.29 27.87
C GLY A 7 26.27 2.07 27.47
N HIS A 8 25.75 1.14 26.69
CA HIS A 8 26.44 -0.07 26.23
C HIS A 8 27.17 0.17 24.90
N SER A 9 28.44 -0.25 24.81
CA SER A 9 29.19 -0.14 23.56
C SER A 9 28.70 -1.10 22.52
N ILE A 10 28.52 -0.60 21.29
CA ILE A 10 28.05 -1.36 20.11
C ILE A 10 29.23 -1.50 19.15
N ARG A 11 29.61 -2.72 18.83
CA ARG A 11 30.69 -3.06 17.87
C ARG A 11 30.18 -3.84 16.67
N SER A 12 28.95 -4.38 16.76
CA SER A 12 28.34 -5.18 15.71
C SER A 12 26.83 -5.00 15.71
N VAL A 13 26.19 -5.37 14.61
CA VAL A 13 24.70 -5.44 14.52
C VAL A 13 24.14 -6.41 15.58
N LYS A 14 24.84 -7.48 15.87
CA LYS A 14 24.46 -8.46 16.89
C LYS A 14 24.43 -7.83 18.29
N ASP A 15 25.41 -6.98 18.63
CA ASP A 15 25.42 -6.23 19.89
C ASP A 15 24.24 -5.27 19.96
N LEU A 16 23.95 -4.57 18.86
CA LEU A 16 22.81 -3.66 18.78
C LEU A 16 21.48 -4.38 19.10
N LEU A 17 21.23 -5.50 18.44
CA LEU A 17 20.03 -6.29 18.65
C LEU A 17 19.91 -6.82 20.08
N ARG A 18 21.01 -7.30 20.65
CA ARG A 18 21.05 -7.78 22.05
C ARG A 18 20.70 -6.65 23.03
N VAL A 19 21.34 -5.50 22.89
CA VAL A 19 21.17 -4.36 23.80
C VAL A 19 19.75 -3.77 23.68
N THR A 20 19.22 -3.63 22.46
CA THR A 20 17.84 -3.17 22.25
C THR A 20 16.83 -4.14 22.86
N HIS A 21 17.05 -5.45 22.71
CA HIS A 21 16.20 -6.46 23.34
C HIS A 21 16.26 -6.38 24.88
N GLU A 22 17.44 -6.20 25.47
CA GLU A 22 17.57 -6.03 26.94
C GLU A 22 16.85 -4.79 27.45
N ILE A 23 16.95 -3.65 26.75
CA ILE A 23 16.31 -2.38 27.13
C ILE A 23 14.77 -2.51 27.09
N THR A 24 14.23 -3.24 26.13
CA THR A 24 12.80 -3.38 25.92
C THR A 24 12.19 -4.56 26.65
N LYS A 25 13.01 -5.48 27.19
CA LYS A 25 12.54 -6.68 27.89
C LYS A 25 11.60 -6.33 29.04
N GLY A 26 10.38 -6.86 28.99
CA GLY A 26 9.34 -6.62 30.00
C GLY A 26 8.70 -5.25 29.99
N LYS A 27 9.03 -4.41 29.00
CA LYS A 27 8.39 -3.11 28.79
C LYS A 27 7.26 -3.24 27.77
N ARG A 28 6.17 -2.52 27.99
CA ARG A 28 5.03 -2.43 27.05
C ARG A 28 5.03 -1.13 26.25
N GLU A 29 5.79 -0.15 26.68
CA GLU A 29 5.89 1.17 26.06
C GLU A 29 7.31 1.43 25.58
N PRO A 30 7.48 2.29 24.55
CA PRO A 30 8.79 2.68 24.07
C PRO A 30 9.64 3.31 25.17
N VAL A 31 10.91 2.91 25.27
CA VAL A 31 11.87 3.40 26.27
C VAL A 31 12.76 4.46 25.63
N PRO A 32 12.76 5.72 26.13
CA PRO A 32 13.69 6.72 25.66
C PRO A 32 15.12 6.28 25.99
N THR A 33 15.95 6.14 24.97
CA THR A 33 17.31 5.61 25.09
C THR A 33 18.31 6.55 24.44
N LEU A 34 19.37 6.86 25.17
CA LEU A 34 20.46 7.69 24.65
C LEU A 34 21.32 6.89 23.67
N ILE A 35 21.45 7.40 22.46
CA ILE A 35 22.33 6.82 21.43
C ILE A 35 23.50 7.78 21.20
N THR A 36 24.72 7.23 21.22
CA THR A 36 25.93 7.94 20.80
C THR A 36 26.31 7.51 19.39
N LEU A 37 26.38 8.47 18.49
CA LEU A 37 26.81 8.29 17.11
C LEU A 37 28.20 8.89 16.94
N GLU A 38 29.03 8.22 16.16
CA GLU A 38 30.30 8.76 15.70
C GLU A 38 30.24 9.09 14.22
N ARG A 39 30.51 10.33 13.87
CA ARG A 39 30.58 10.80 12.49
C ARG A 39 31.74 11.81 12.38
N ASP A 40 32.66 11.55 11.46
CA ASP A 40 33.79 12.44 11.16
C ASP A 40 34.60 12.86 12.42
N LEU A 41 34.89 11.89 13.31
CA LEU A 41 35.55 12.08 14.60
C LEU A 41 34.77 12.89 15.65
N ALA A 42 33.53 13.25 15.36
CA ALA A 42 32.62 13.90 16.30
C ALA A 42 31.65 12.88 16.91
N HIS A 43 31.39 13.00 18.21
CA HIS A 43 30.39 12.23 18.91
C HIS A 43 29.10 13.05 18.99
N LEU A 44 28.02 12.52 18.44
CA LEU A 44 26.69 13.09 18.49
C LEU A 44 25.84 12.27 19.45
N LEU A 45 25.14 12.95 20.33
CA LEU A 45 24.18 12.36 21.27
C LEU A 45 22.77 12.61 20.77
N THR A 46 21.97 11.57 20.71
CA THR A 46 20.54 11.68 20.39
C THR A 46 19.73 10.76 21.29
N VAL A 47 18.49 11.12 21.56
CA VAL A 47 17.56 10.27 22.30
C VAL A 47 16.57 9.66 21.31
N VAL A 48 16.49 8.35 21.32
CA VAL A 48 15.56 7.59 20.47
C VAL A 48 14.68 6.73 21.38
N SER A 49 13.39 6.70 21.11
CA SER A 49 12.48 5.79 21.80
C SER A 49 12.57 4.41 21.19
N ILE A 50 13.08 3.45 21.96
CA ILE A 50 13.17 2.04 21.58
C ILE A 50 11.94 1.34 22.15
N GLY A 51 11.05 0.88 21.28
CA GLY A 51 9.88 0.09 21.65
C GLY A 51 10.26 -1.37 21.91
N PRO A 52 9.46 -2.11 22.73
CA PRO A 52 9.53 -3.56 22.72
C PRO A 52 9.30 -4.04 21.29
N GLU A 53 9.98 -5.11 20.89
CA GLU A 53 9.62 -5.79 19.64
C GLU A 53 8.11 -6.08 19.70
N ALA A 54 7.32 -5.24 19.03
CA ALA A 54 6.04 -5.69 18.56
C ALA A 54 6.39 -6.84 17.60
N GLU A 55 5.82 -8.00 17.84
CA GLU A 55 5.88 -9.10 16.91
C GLU A 55 5.67 -8.53 15.52
N GLU A 56 6.70 -8.67 14.66
CA GLU A 56 6.81 -8.05 13.34
C GLU A 56 6.99 -6.53 13.31
N ASN A 57 8.22 -6.05 13.57
CA ASN A 57 8.75 -4.89 12.87
C ASN A 57 8.97 -5.25 11.40
N GLN A 58 7.87 -5.51 10.69
CA GLN A 58 7.86 -5.19 9.28
C GLN A 58 7.97 -3.65 9.23
N PRO A 59 8.93 -3.10 8.46
CA PRO A 59 8.92 -1.66 8.24
C PRO A 59 7.49 -1.29 7.89
N LEU A 60 6.98 -0.20 8.45
CA LEU A 60 5.67 0.37 8.16
C LEU A 60 5.59 0.79 6.68
N GLN A 61 5.81 -0.12 5.78
CA GLN A 61 5.06 -0.19 4.54
C GLN A 61 3.66 -0.60 5.01
N ALA A 62 2.88 0.41 5.36
CA ALA A 62 1.46 0.22 5.56
C ALA A 62 1.01 -0.62 4.36
N TRP A 63 0.65 -1.87 4.61
CA TRP A 63 0.24 -2.81 3.58
C TRP A 63 -0.91 -2.16 2.84
N LYS A 64 -0.56 -1.59 1.67
CA LYS A 64 -1.54 -0.87 0.88
C LYS A 64 -2.54 -1.87 0.34
N PRO A 65 -3.83 -1.61 0.49
CA PRO A 65 -4.84 -2.46 -0.12
C PRO A 65 -4.63 -2.51 -1.63
N TRP A 66 -4.77 -3.68 -2.20
CA TRP A 66 -4.47 -3.92 -3.60
C TRP A 66 -5.54 -4.79 -4.24
N LEU A 67 -5.85 -4.47 -5.50
CA LEU A 67 -6.87 -5.15 -6.28
C LEU A 67 -6.26 -6.08 -7.34
N GLY A 68 -5.10 -5.74 -7.86
CA GLY A 68 -4.39 -6.54 -8.87
C GLY A 68 -4.90 -6.35 -10.29
N ILE A 69 -5.11 -5.10 -10.69
CA ILE A 69 -5.51 -4.73 -12.07
C ILE A 69 -4.62 -3.63 -12.62
N SER A 70 -4.53 -3.57 -13.95
CA SER A 70 -4.05 -2.43 -14.70
C SER A 70 -5.25 -1.71 -15.32
N THR A 71 -5.25 -0.38 -15.23
CA THR A 71 -6.41 0.43 -15.62
C THR A 71 -6.04 1.55 -16.57
N GLN A 72 -7.02 2.01 -17.34
CA GLN A 72 -6.95 3.17 -18.21
C GLN A 72 -8.12 4.09 -17.87
N VAL A 73 -7.86 5.39 -17.82
CA VAL A 73 -8.91 6.39 -17.59
C VAL A 73 -9.85 6.46 -18.79
N LEU A 74 -11.14 6.56 -18.52
CA LEU A 74 -12.16 6.82 -19.54
C LEU A 74 -12.13 8.29 -19.94
N THR A 75 -11.19 8.65 -20.80
CA THR A 75 -11.11 9.99 -21.39
C THR A 75 -12.33 10.23 -22.30
N LYS A 76 -12.57 11.49 -22.66
CA LYS A 76 -13.65 11.87 -23.57
C LYS A 76 -13.58 11.10 -24.90
N ASP A 77 -12.37 10.99 -25.46
CA ASP A 77 -12.14 10.33 -26.76
C ASP A 77 -12.39 8.81 -26.64
N LEU A 78 -11.92 8.18 -25.55
CA LEU A 78 -12.15 6.76 -25.30
C LEU A 78 -13.64 6.48 -25.05
N SER A 79 -14.32 7.33 -24.28
CA SER A 79 -15.76 7.22 -24.04
C SER A 79 -16.56 7.33 -25.32
N GLN A 80 -16.18 8.24 -26.22
CA GLN A 80 -16.80 8.39 -27.54
C GLN A 80 -16.55 7.15 -28.44
N ALA A 81 -15.34 6.62 -28.45
CA ALA A 81 -14.99 5.42 -29.18
C ALA A 81 -15.73 4.16 -28.69
N LEU A 82 -16.09 4.13 -27.40
CA LEU A 82 -16.86 3.06 -26.76
C LEU A 82 -18.39 3.32 -26.79
N GLU A 83 -18.84 4.36 -27.50
CA GLU A 83 -20.25 4.75 -27.61
C GLU A 83 -20.92 5.04 -26.26
N LEU A 84 -20.12 5.50 -25.27
CA LEU A 84 -20.60 5.86 -23.95
C LEU A 84 -21.13 7.31 -23.91
N PRO A 85 -22.01 7.66 -22.94
CA PRO A 85 -22.43 9.03 -22.73
C PRO A 85 -21.25 10.00 -22.58
N ARG A 86 -21.34 11.21 -23.13
CA ARG A 86 -20.23 12.19 -23.17
C ARG A 86 -19.65 12.58 -21.81
N ASN A 87 -20.40 12.41 -20.73
CA ASN A 87 -20.01 12.74 -19.37
C ASN A 87 -19.60 11.52 -18.55
N THR A 88 -19.32 10.40 -19.21
CA THR A 88 -18.89 9.17 -18.52
C THR A 88 -17.56 9.42 -17.83
N ARG A 89 -17.50 9.03 -16.54
CA ARG A 89 -16.31 9.09 -15.70
C ARG A 89 -16.04 7.71 -15.15
N GLY A 90 -14.79 7.37 -15.07
CA GLY A 90 -14.37 6.07 -14.55
C GLY A 90 -13.12 5.55 -15.20
N ILE A 91 -12.95 4.26 -15.10
CA ILE A 91 -11.80 3.54 -15.64
C ILE A 91 -12.21 2.33 -16.46
N ARG A 92 -11.35 1.92 -17.37
CA ARG A 92 -11.40 0.66 -18.08
C ARG A 92 -10.32 -0.27 -17.56
N ILE A 93 -10.65 -1.52 -17.30
CA ILE A 93 -9.65 -2.54 -16.95
C ILE A 93 -8.93 -2.97 -18.23
N ILE A 94 -7.60 -2.81 -18.25
CA ILE A 94 -6.75 -3.27 -19.35
C ILE A 94 -6.32 -4.71 -19.11
N GLN A 95 -5.95 -5.02 -17.86
CA GLN A 95 -5.43 -6.33 -17.48
C GLN A 95 -5.84 -6.67 -16.05
N VAL A 96 -6.16 -7.92 -15.82
CA VAL A 96 -6.33 -8.54 -14.50
C VAL A 96 -5.14 -9.46 -14.28
N PHE A 97 -4.43 -9.28 -13.16
CA PHE A 97 -3.30 -10.13 -12.83
C PHE A 97 -3.77 -11.45 -12.21
N PRO A 98 -3.08 -12.57 -12.46
CA PRO A 98 -3.43 -13.86 -11.89
C PRO A 98 -3.25 -13.87 -10.36
N GLU A 99 -4.02 -14.73 -9.69
CA GLU A 99 -4.00 -14.94 -8.23
C GLU A 99 -4.31 -13.68 -7.40
N THR A 100 -5.08 -12.74 -7.96
CA THR A 100 -5.41 -11.46 -7.33
C THR A 100 -6.85 -11.39 -6.85
N PRO A 101 -7.18 -10.44 -5.97
CA PRO A 101 -8.57 -10.16 -5.61
C PRO A 101 -9.49 -9.92 -6.79
N ALA A 102 -9.02 -9.21 -7.81
CA ALA A 102 -9.78 -8.92 -9.01
C ALA A 102 -10.15 -10.18 -9.79
N GLU A 103 -9.19 -11.09 -9.98
CA GLU A 103 -9.45 -12.36 -10.65
C GLU A 103 -10.43 -13.23 -9.86
N ARG A 104 -10.24 -13.35 -8.54
CA ARG A 104 -11.14 -14.11 -7.66
C ARG A 104 -12.57 -13.57 -7.66
N ALA A 105 -12.73 -12.26 -7.81
CA ALA A 105 -14.03 -11.61 -7.90
C ALA A 105 -14.66 -11.71 -9.30
N GLY A 106 -13.94 -12.19 -10.31
CA GLY A 106 -14.41 -12.34 -11.66
C GLY A 106 -14.34 -11.09 -12.52
N LEU A 107 -13.50 -10.10 -12.15
CA LEU A 107 -13.19 -8.97 -13.02
C LEU A 107 -12.46 -9.44 -14.29
N GLN A 108 -12.69 -8.76 -15.40
CA GLN A 108 -12.11 -9.10 -16.69
C GLN A 108 -11.53 -7.86 -17.39
N SER A 109 -10.56 -8.10 -18.26
CA SER A 109 -10.08 -7.07 -19.18
C SER A 109 -11.23 -6.59 -20.07
N GLY A 110 -11.36 -5.27 -20.21
CA GLY A 110 -12.46 -4.63 -20.94
C GLY A 110 -13.62 -4.16 -20.06
N ASP A 111 -13.69 -4.59 -18.79
CA ASP A 111 -14.69 -4.08 -17.85
C ASP A 111 -14.52 -2.56 -17.64
N LEU A 112 -15.64 -1.86 -17.57
CA LEU A 112 -15.70 -0.44 -17.26
C LEU A 112 -16.19 -0.29 -15.82
N LEU A 113 -15.46 0.46 -15.00
CA LEU A 113 -15.83 0.72 -13.62
C LEU A 113 -16.13 2.21 -13.43
N PHE A 114 -17.28 2.51 -12.86
CA PHE A 114 -17.76 3.87 -12.66
C PHE A 114 -17.87 4.25 -11.19
N ARG A 115 -18.04 3.29 -10.29
CA ARG A 115 -18.27 3.53 -8.86
C ARG A 115 -17.57 2.49 -7.98
N ILE A 116 -17.16 2.95 -6.80
CA ILE A 116 -16.73 2.12 -5.66
C ILE A 116 -17.64 2.44 -4.48
N ASP A 117 -18.35 1.46 -3.93
CA ASP A 117 -19.32 1.63 -2.82
C ASP A 117 -20.31 2.78 -3.05
N GLY A 118 -20.73 2.97 -4.28
CA GLY A 118 -21.63 4.05 -4.69
C GLY A 118 -20.93 5.40 -4.97
N GLN A 119 -19.67 5.57 -4.61
CA GLN A 119 -18.88 6.77 -4.94
C GLN A 119 -18.42 6.73 -6.39
N ILE A 120 -18.63 7.84 -7.11
CA ILE A 120 -18.23 7.97 -8.52
C ILE A 120 -16.69 8.04 -8.61
N ILE A 121 -16.10 7.26 -9.50
CA ILE A 121 -14.69 7.35 -9.86
C ILE A 121 -14.51 8.58 -10.75
N MET A 122 -13.96 9.66 -10.16
CA MET A 122 -13.83 10.97 -10.82
C MET A 122 -12.63 11.03 -11.77
N ALA A 123 -12.43 9.99 -12.57
CA ALA A 123 -11.37 9.89 -13.56
C ALA A 123 -11.95 10.14 -14.96
N TYR A 124 -11.49 11.17 -15.65
CA TYR A 124 -11.94 11.56 -17.00
C TYR A 124 -10.87 12.27 -17.84
N ARG A 125 -9.73 12.60 -17.24
CA ARG A 125 -8.57 13.21 -17.91
C ARG A 125 -7.40 12.23 -17.92
N THR A 126 -6.48 12.41 -18.84
CA THR A 126 -5.26 11.57 -18.91
C THR A 126 -4.45 11.62 -17.62
N GLU A 127 -4.49 12.74 -16.89
CA GLU A 127 -3.76 12.94 -15.64
C GLU A 127 -4.41 12.21 -14.45
N ASP A 128 -5.66 11.78 -14.57
CA ASP A 128 -6.43 11.16 -13.47
C ASP A 128 -6.09 9.67 -13.26
N THR A 129 -4.96 9.20 -13.74
CA THR A 129 -4.52 7.79 -13.66
C THR A 129 -4.45 7.24 -12.24
N GLU A 130 -4.13 8.10 -11.26
CA GLU A 130 -3.99 7.72 -9.86
C GLU A 130 -5.32 7.76 -9.07
N VAL A 131 -6.40 8.34 -9.62
CA VAL A 131 -7.66 8.55 -8.90
C VAL A 131 -8.21 7.24 -8.36
N PHE A 132 -8.33 6.22 -9.20
CA PHE A 132 -8.83 4.91 -8.78
C PHE A 132 -7.93 4.26 -7.74
N GLY A 133 -6.62 4.27 -7.96
CA GLY A 133 -5.64 3.72 -7.02
C GLY A 133 -5.69 4.42 -5.66
N ASN A 134 -5.87 5.74 -5.64
CA ASN A 134 -6.00 6.49 -4.40
C ASN A 134 -7.30 6.16 -3.65
N MET A 135 -8.42 5.99 -4.36
CA MET A 135 -9.67 5.54 -3.75
C MET A 135 -9.51 4.15 -3.09
N ILE A 136 -8.81 3.22 -3.75
CA ILE A 136 -8.51 1.89 -3.17
C ILE A 136 -7.65 2.01 -1.92
N LYS A 137 -6.67 2.92 -1.88
CA LYS A 137 -5.77 3.13 -0.72
C LYS A 137 -6.48 3.65 0.54
N GLU A 138 -7.66 4.23 0.41
CA GLU A 138 -8.48 4.69 1.55
C GLU A 138 -9.12 3.54 2.33
N TYR A 139 -9.22 2.37 1.73
CA TYR A 139 -9.75 1.17 2.37
C TYR A 139 -8.67 0.44 3.18
N LYS A 140 -9.13 -0.41 4.09
CA LYS A 140 -8.25 -1.34 4.81
C LYS A 140 -7.94 -2.56 3.94
N THR A 141 -6.81 -3.20 4.17
CA THR A 141 -6.58 -4.55 3.68
C THR A 141 -7.67 -5.47 4.25
N ASP A 142 -8.10 -6.45 3.48
CA ASP A 142 -9.22 -7.35 3.78
C ASP A 142 -10.62 -6.68 3.77
N ALA A 143 -10.72 -5.39 3.40
CA ALA A 143 -12.02 -4.75 3.19
C ALA A 143 -12.70 -5.29 1.94
N THR A 144 -14.01 -5.52 2.02
CA THR A 144 -14.83 -5.85 0.85
C THR A 144 -15.46 -4.59 0.30
N ILE A 145 -15.20 -4.31 -0.96
CA ILE A 145 -15.72 -3.16 -1.69
C ILE A 145 -16.68 -3.63 -2.79
N ARG A 146 -17.67 -2.80 -3.13
CA ARG A 146 -18.57 -3.02 -4.25
C ARG A 146 -18.13 -2.18 -5.45
N LEU A 147 -17.84 -2.84 -6.55
CA LEU A 147 -17.50 -2.22 -7.82
C LEU A 147 -18.72 -2.27 -8.75
N SER A 148 -19.09 -1.14 -9.31
CA SER A 148 -20.20 -1.02 -10.24
C SER A 148 -19.75 -0.42 -11.56
N GLY A 149 -20.23 -0.99 -12.66
CA GLY A 149 -19.84 -0.57 -14.00
C GLY A 149 -20.59 -1.27 -15.11
N LEU A 150 -19.89 -1.54 -16.22
CA LEU A 150 -20.44 -2.23 -17.39
C LEU A 150 -19.46 -3.28 -17.90
N ARG A 151 -20.00 -4.39 -18.36
CA ARG A 151 -19.29 -5.44 -19.12
C ARG A 151 -20.02 -5.65 -20.45
N ALA A 152 -19.38 -5.33 -21.57
CA ALA A 152 -19.97 -5.45 -22.91
C ALA A 152 -21.38 -4.83 -23.00
N GLY A 153 -21.59 -3.63 -22.41
CA GLY A 153 -22.86 -2.92 -22.38
C GLY A 153 -23.87 -3.41 -21.33
N THR A 154 -23.55 -4.48 -20.60
CA THR A 154 -24.42 -5.02 -19.54
C THR A 154 -23.97 -4.48 -18.17
N PRO A 155 -24.91 -4.07 -17.29
CA PRO A 155 -24.55 -3.65 -15.93
C PRO A 155 -23.74 -4.71 -15.18
N LEU A 156 -22.68 -4.28 -14.53
CA LEU A 156 -21.76 -5.10 -13.73
C LEU A 156 -21.75 -4.59 -12.30
N ASP A 157 -22.00 -5.49 -11.34
CA ASP A 157 -21.86 -5.25 -9.92
C ASP A 157 -21.13 -6.43 -9.29
N LEU A 158 -19.97 -6.17 -8.69
CA LEU A 158 -19.14 -7.19 -8.06
C LEU A 158 -18.64 -6.75 -6.69
N ASN A 159 -18.64 -7.67 -5.74
CA ASN A 159 -18.00 -7.48 -4.46
C ASN A 159 -16.58 -8.06 -4.52
N VAL A 160 -15.60 -7.26 -4.12
CA VAL A 160 -14.20 -7.64 -4.15
C VAL A 160 -13.60 -7.43 -2.78
N THR A 161 -12.99 -8.46 -2.22
CA THR A 161 -12.21 -8.33 -0.98
C THR A 161 -10.78 -7.98 -1.34
N LEU A 162 -10.32 -6.81 -0.90
CA LEU A 162 -8.97 -6.33 -1.16
C LEU A 162 -7.93 -7.19 -0.43
N ASP A 163 -6.75 -7.30 -1.01
CA ASP A 163 -5.64 -8.04 -0.42
C ASP A 163 -4.44 -7.12 -0.15
N LYS A 164 -3.43 -7.63 0.50
CA LYS A 164 -2.16 -6.95 0.69
C LYS A 164 -1.41 -6.94 -0.65
N ARG A 165 -0.84 -5.78 -1.02
CA ARG A 165 0.01 -5.71 -2.20
C ARG A 165 1.22 -6.63 -2.01
N PRO A 166 1.51 -7.57 -2.94
CA PRO A 166 2.71 -8.37 -2.85
C PRO A 166 3.96 -7.48 -2.93
N PRO A 167 5.04 -7.84 -2.23
CA PRO A 167 6.31 -7.12 -2.35
C PRO A 167 6.79 -7.15 -3.81
N PRO A 168 7.47 -6.09 -4.27
CA PRO A 168 8.06 -6.08 -5.61
C PRO A 168 9.06 -7.24 -5.75
N ALA A 169 9.07 -7.90 -6.90
CA ALA A 169 9.88 -9.10 -7.17
C ALA A 169 11.40 -8.93 -6.93
N ASN A 170 11.89 -7.69 -6.79
CA ASN A 170 13.30 -7.37 -6.56
C ASN A 170 13.74 -7.46 -5.09
N GLU A 171 12.83 -7.71 -4.14
CA GLU A 171 13.16 -7.83 -2.71
C GLU A 171 13.28 -9.29 -2.23
N LEU A 172 13.24 -10.27 -3.15
CA LEU A 172 13.35 -11.70 -2.85
C LEU A 172 14.79 -12.25 -3.04
N HIS A 173 15.79 -11.43 -2.81
CA HIS A 173 17.19 -11.87 -2.79
C HIS A 173 17.84 -11.62 -1.44
#